data_8272ce91db04f338af82aa25a95d268e
#
_entry.id   8272ce91db04f338af82aa25a95d268e
#
_cell.length_a   1.000
_cell.length_b   1.000
_cell.length_c   1.000
_cell.angle_alpha   90.00
_cell.angle_beta   90.00
_cell.angle_gamma   90.00
#
_symmetry.space_group_name_H-M   'P 1'
#
loop_
_entity.id
_entity.type
_entity.pdbx_description
1 polymer ?
#
loop_
_entity_poly.entity_id
_entity_poly.type
_entity_poly.pdbx_seq_one_letter_code
_entity_poly.pdbx_strand_id
1 'polypeptide(L)'
;MDILSKAKVLESEGKKVIHFEVGESDFNTAEPIVSAGIKALKEGKTKYTAAEGLPALRNQISQYYADIGLDISESRIFVTSGASSGLMLLSALLFNRGDEVFLPDPGYPCNEAFLAQVGAKSARIHLK
;
A
#
# COMPACT_ATOMS: atom_id res chain seq x y z
N MET A 1 4.72 11.77 5.72
CA MET A 1 5.87 12.18 4.86
C MET A 1 6.57 13.44 5.34
N ASP A 2 5.87 14.41 5.91
CA ASP A 2 6.49 15.66 6.42
C ASP A 2 7.52 15.45 7.53
N ILE A 3 7.29 14.46 8.43
CA ILE A 3 8.24 14.13 9.49
C ILE A 3 9.53 13.55 8.92
N LEU A 4 9.44 12.64 7.95
CA LEU A 4 10.61 12.09 7.26
C LEU A 4 11.41 13.18 6.54
N SER A 5 10.71 14.11 5.87
CA SER A 5 11.36 15.25 5.19
C SER A 5 12.10 16.15 6.18
N LYS A 6 11.51 16.43 7.34
CA LYS A 6 12.18 17.18 8.43
C LYS A 6 13.39 16.43 8.99
N ALA A 7 13.29 15.11 9.18
CA ALA A 7 14.40 14.28 9.64
C ALA A 7 15.59 14.38 8.67
N LYS A 8 15.34 14.24 7.36
CA LYS A 8 16.37 14.36 6.32
C LYS A 8 17.02 15.75 6.28
N VAL A 9 16.26 16.83 6.51
CA VAL A 9 16.83 18.18 6.62
C VAL A 9 17.77 18.26 7.82
N LEU A 10 17.37 17.76 9.00
CA LEU A 10 18.23 17.76 10.18
C LEU A 10 19.51 16.95 9.96
N GLU A 11 19.43 15.81 9.29
CA GLU A 11 20.61 15.01 8.92
C GLU A 11 21.54 15.76 7.97
N SER A 12 20.98 16.47 6.98
CA SER A 12 21.78 17.29 6.06
C SER A 12 22.52 18.46 6.77
N GLU A 13 21.99 18.89 7.91
CA GLU A 13 22.63 19.87 8.82
C GLU A 13 23.67 19.22 9.76
N GLY A 14 23.95 17.92 9.61
CA GLY A 14 24.90 17.17 10.44
C GLY A 14 24.35 16.71 11.80
N LYS A 15 23.05 16.82 12.04
CA LYS A 15 22.43 16.34 13.28
C LYS A 15 22.21 14.82 13.21
N LYS A 16 22.49 14.13 14.29
CA LYS A 16 22.16 12.70 14.41
C LYS A 16 20.67 12.53 14.70
N VAL A 17 19.95 11.91 13.78
CA VAL A 17 18.52 11.61 13.92
C VAL A 17 18.32 10.11 14.11
N ILE A 18 17.42 9.72 15.00
CA ILE A 18 16.95 8.33 15.17
C ILE A 18 15.56 8.26 14.55
N HIS A 19 15.41 7.44 13.52
CA HIS A 19 14.18 7.33 12.73
C HIS A 19 13.20 6.34 13.38
N PHE A 20 11.99 6.82 13.68
CA PHE A 20 10.84 6.02 14.11
C PHE A 20 9.56 6.37 13.35
N GLU A 21 9.66 7.27 12.38
CA GLU A 21 8.50 7.81 11.65
C GLU A 21 8.01 6.91 10.51
N VAL A 22 8.88 6.03 9.99
CA VAL A 22 8.54 5.08 8.91
C VAL A 22 9.06 3.70 9.30
N GLY A 23 8.15 2.72 9.29
CA GLY A 23 8.51 1.31 9.45
C GLY A 23 8.95 0.73 8.11
N GLU A 24 10.26 0.75 7.83
CA GLU A 24 10.87 0.18 6.65
C GLU A 24 11.90 -0.88 7.05
N SER A 25 11.93 -1.99 6.30
CA SER A 25 12.94 -3.02 6.53
C SER A 25 14.33 -2.51 6.13
N ASP A 26 15.32 -2.76 6.96
CA ASP A 26 16.74 -2.48 6.68
C ASP A 26 17.42 -3.60 5.88
N PHE A 27 16.72 -4.70 5.60
CA PHE A 27 17.20 -5.76 4.73
C PHE A 27 16.99 -5.41 3.26
N ASN A 28 18.01 -5.67 2.46
CA ASN A 28 17.90 -5.54 1.01
C ASN A 28 16.89 -6.55 0.43
N THR A 29 16.32 -6.20 -0.73
CA THR A 29 15.49 -7.13 -1.49
C THR A 29 16.27 -8.43 -1.78
N ALA A 30 15.66 -9.58 -1.52
CA ALA A 30 16.30 -10.87 -1.72
C ALA A 30 16.76 -11.07 -3.17
N GLU A 31 17.96 -11.63 -3.35
CA GLU A 31 18.61 -11.79 -4.66
C GLU A 31 17.74 -12.47 -5.73
N PRO A 32 16.95 -13.51 -5.45
CA PRO A 32 16.05 -14.11 -6.44
C PRO A 32 15.02 -13.11 -7.00
N ILE A 33 14.54 -12.19 -6.17
CA ILE A 33 13.58 -11.16 -6.57
C ILE A 33 14.27 -10.11 -7.45
N VAL A 34 15.47 -9.66 -7.06
CA VAL A 34 16.28 -8.72 -7.84
C VAL A 34 16.58 -9.29 -9.22
N SER A 35 17.08 -10.52 -9.26
CA SER A 35 17.40 -11.23 -10.51
C SER A 35 16.17 -11.39 -11.42
N ALA A 36 15.01 -11.73 -10.85
CA ALA A 36 13.75 -11.83 -11.61
C ALA A 36 13.33 -10.46 -12.20
N GLY A 37 13.47 -9.38 -11.43
CA GLY A 37 13.19 -8.02 -11.90
C GLY A 37 14.10 -7.60 -13.04
N ILE A 38 15.42 -7.82 -12.91
CA ILE A 38 16.41 -7.54 -13.96
C ILE A 38 16.09 -8.32 -15.24
N LYS A 39 15.76 -9.62 -15.10
CA LYS A 39 15.38 -10.46 -16.23
C LYS A 39 14.15 -9.90 -16.94
N ALA A 40 13.10 -9.55 -16.20
CA ALA A 40 11.87 -9.00 -16.77
C ALA A 40 12.12 -7.69 -17.54
N LEU A 41 12.95 -6.80 -17.02
CA LEU A 41 13.36 -5.57 -17.70
C LEU A 41 14.11 -5.87 -19.01
N LYS A 42 15.09 -6.78 -18.98
CA LYS A 42 15.85 -7.18 -20.18
C LYS A 42 14.95 -7.83 -21.24
N GLU A 43 13.90 -8.54 -20.84
CA GLU A 43 12.92 -9.14 -21.73
C GLU A 43 11.85 -8.15 -22.23
N GLY A 44 11.94 -6.87 -21.85
CA GLY A 44 11.00 -5.83 -22.28
C GLY A 44 9.59 -5.98 -21.67
N LYS A 45 9.46 -6.64 -20.51
CA LYS A 45 8.19 -6.78 -19.80
C LYS A 45 7.80 -5.50 -19.05
N THR A 46 7.71 -4.41 -19.80
CA THR A 46 7.45 -3.05 -19.27
C THR A 46 6.25 -2.39 -19.92
N LYS A 47 5.42 -3.18 -20.61
CA LYS A 47 4.23 -2.69 -21.31
C LYS A 47 3.00 -2.67 -20.40
N TYR A 48 1.93 -2.05 -20.87
CA TYR A 48 0.65 -2.05 -20.18
C TYR A 48 0.16 -3.48 -19.88
N THR A 49 -0.49 -3.62 -18.74
CA THR A 49 -1.20 -4.82 -18.30
C THR A 49 -2.71 -4.58 -18.35
N ALA A 50 -3.50 -5.61 -18.11
CA ALA A 50 -4.91 -5.44 -17.78
C ALA A 50 -5.05 -4.62 -16.48
N ALA A 51 -6.20 -3.96 -16.31
CA ALA A 51 -6.47 -3.09 -15.16
C ALA A 51 -6.33 -3.82 -13.80
N GLU A 52 -6.66 -5.10 -13.78
CA GLU A 52 -6.57 -5.97 -12.61
C GLU A 52 -5.15 -6.41 -12.29
N GLY A 53 -4.20 -6.20 -13.20
CA GLY A 53 -2.82 -6.66 -13.11
C GLY A 53 -2.53 -7.95 -13.89
N LEU A 54 -1.29 -8.40 -13.85
CA LEU A 54 -0.82 -9.59 -14.56
C LEU A 54 -1.55 -10.86 -14.11
N PRO A 55 -2.15 -11.66 -15.01
CA PRO A 55 -2.83 -12.90 -14.63
C PRO A 55 -1.93 -13.87 -13.85
N ALA A 56 -0.67 -14.00 -14.25
CA ALA A 56 0.29 -14.85 -13.54
C ALA A 56 0.50 -14.43 -12.08
N LEU A 57 0.57 -13.13 -11.81
CA LEU A 57 0.69 -12.61 -10.43
C LEU A 57 -0.59 -12.86 -9.64
N ARG A 58 -1.76 -12.59 -10.22
CA ARG A 58 -3.06 -12.82 -9.58
C ARG A 58 -3.27 -14.29 -9.23
N ASN A 59 -2.88 -15.20 -10.13
CA ASN A 59 -2.92 -16.63 -9.87
C ASN A 59 -1.99 -17.02 -8.70
N GLN A 60 -0.77 -16.50 -8.64
CA GLN A 60 0.15 -16.76 -7.52
C GLN A 60 -0.40 -16.20 -6.18
N ILE A 61 -1.06 -15.04 -6.21
CA ILE A 61 -1.71 -14.49 -5.01
C ILE A 61 -2.89 -15.38 -4.58
N SER A 62 -3.71 -15.85 -5.53
CA SER A 62 -4.80 -16.81 -5.25
C SER A 62 -4.27 -18.09 -4.61
N GLN A 63 -3.19 -18.65 -5.14
CA GLN A 63 -2.55 -19.84 -4.59
C GLN A 63 -2.01 -19.59 -3.16
N TYR A 64 -1.35 -18.48 -2.94
CA TYR A 64 -0.87 -18.10 -1.60
C TYR A 64 -2.02 -18.06 -0.57
N TYR A 65 -3.17 -17.51 -0.94
CA TYR A 65 -4.33 -17.51 -0.05
C TYR A 65 -4.90 -18.91 0.17
N ALA A 66 -4.92 -19.76 -0.87
CA ALA A 66 -5.35 -21.16 -0.75
C ALA A 66 -4.45 -21.95 0.23
N ASP A 67 -3.13 -21.73 0.18
CA ASP A 67 -2.17 -22.38 1.06
C ASP A 67 -2.37 -22.04 2.55
N ILE A 68 -2.97 -20.91 2.85
CA ILE A 68 -3.36 -20.51 4.22
C ILE A 68 -4.85 -20.74 4.53
N GLY A 69 -5.54 -21.53 3.69
CA GLY A 69 -6.92 -21.96 3.92
C GLY A 69 -8.00 -20.99 3.47
N LEU A 70 -7.67 -20.00 2.65
CA LEU A 70 -8.62 -19.01 2.11
C LEU A 70 -8.82 -19.22 0.60
N ASP A 71 -10.02 -19.60 0.18
CA ASP A 71 -10.37 -19.74 -1.24
C ASP A 71 -10.75 -18.38 -1.84
N ILE A 72 -9.77 -17.73 -2.48
CA ILE A 72 -9.95 -16.44 -3.18
C ILE A 72 -9.63 -16.63 -4.66
N SER A 73 -10.66 -16.60 -5.49
CA SER A 73 -10.50 -16.67 -6.96
C SER A 73 -9.64 -15.51 -7.46
N GLU A 74 -8.79 -15.77 -8.45
CA GLU A 74 -7.98 -14.75 -9.14
C GLU A 74 -8.82 -13.58 -9.70
N SER A 75 -10.08 -13.84 -10.08
CA SER A 75 -11.01 -12.81 -10.59
C SER A 75 -11.38 -11.75 -9.53
N ARG A 76 -11.13 -12.03 -8.25
CA ARG A 76 -11.38 -11.12 -7.13
C ARG A 76 -10.12 -10.38 -6.66
N ILE A 77 -9.01 -10.53 -7.37
CA ILE A 77 -7.72 -9.94 -7.02
C ILE A 77 -7.39 -8.82 -7.99
N PHE A 78 -7.11 -7.64 -7.45
CA PHE A 78 -6.66 -6.46 -8.18
C PHE A 78 -5.30 -6.02 -7.63
N VAL A 79 -4.34 -5.86 -8.52
CA VAL A 79 -2.99 -5.40 -8.17
C VAL A 79 -2.93 -3.88 -8.28
N THR A 80 -2.46 -3.22 -7.24
CA THR A 80 -2.34 -1.76 -7.20
C THR A 80 -0.90 -1.32 -6.94
N SER A 81 -0.58 -0.05 -7.22
CA SER A 81 0.72 0.56 -6.92
C SER A 81 0.86 0.82 -5.41
N GLY A 82 0.97 -0.27 -4.64
CA GLY A 82 1.02 -0.26 -3.19
C GLY A 82 -0.37 -0.19 -2.53
N ALA A 83 -0.38 -0.45 -1.21
CA ALA A 83 -1.60 -0.50 -0.41
C ALA A 83 -2.36 0.84 -0.38
N SER A 84 -1.66 1.97 -0.40
CA SER A 84 -2.29 3.30 -0.39
C SER A 84 -3.18 3.54 -1.61
N SER A 85 -2.73 3.11 -2.79
CA SER A 85 -3.54 3.19 -4.02
C SER A 85 -4.78 2.29 -3.92
N GLY A 86 -4.64 1.10 -3.34
CA GLY A 86 -5.76 0.20 -3.09
C GLY A 86 -6.78 0.80 -2.13
N LEU A 87 -6.33 1.38 -1.02
CA LEU A 87 -7.19 2.02 -0.02
C LEU A 87 -7.92 3.25 -0.60
N MET A 88 -7.24 4.04 -1.44
CA MET A 88 -7.85 5.16 -2.12
C MET A 88 -8.94 4.72 -3.10
N LEU A 89 -8.69 3.68 -3.89
CA LEU A 89 -9.68 3.09 -4.80
C LEU A 89 -10.88 2.53 -4.03
N LEU A 90 -10.66 1.83 -2.91
CA LEU A 90 -11.73 1.35 -2.04
C LEU A 90 -12.55 2.50 -1.46
N SER A 91 -11.91 3.58 -1.03
CA SER A 91 -12.62 4.75 -0.53
C SER A 91 -13.51 5.38 -1.60
N ALA A 92 -13.00 5.49 -2.83
CA ALA A 92 -13.77 6.02 -3.96
C ALA A 92 -14.92 5.09 -4.41
N LEU A 93 -14.78 3.78 -4.20
CA LEU A 93 -15.80 2.80 -4.56
C LEU A 93 -16.93 2.73 -3.52
N LEU A 94 -16.58 2.83 -2.23
CA LEU A 94 -17.49 2.51 -1.13
C LEU A 94 -18.20 3.74 -0.55
N PHE A 95 -17.61 4.93 -0.66
CA PHE A 95 -18.10 6.11 0.03
C PHE A 95 -18.42 7.27 -0.91
N ASN A 96 -19.43 8.05 -0.51
CA ASN A 96 -19.87 9.26 -1.17
C ASN A 96 -19.60 10.47 -0.28
N ARG A 97 -19.73 11.66 -0.88
CA ARG A 97 -19.63 12.92 -0.14
C ARG A 97 -20.67 12.98 0.98
N GLY A 98 -20.19 13.17 2.19
CA GLY A 98 -21.04 13.30 3.38
C GLY A 98 -21.24 12.00 4.16
N ASP A 99 -20.84 10.86 3.63
CA ASP A 99 -20.85 9.60 4.38
C ASP A 99 -19.97 9.70 5.61
N GLU A 100 -20.35 9.02 6.67
CA GLU A 100 -19.58 8.96 7.91
C GLU A 100 -18.98 7.56 8.08
N VAL A 101 -17.66 7.52 8.31
CA VAL A 101 -16.87 6.28 8.37
C VAL A 101 -16.16 6.18 9.69
N PHE A 102 -16.34 5.08 10.40
CA PHE A 102 -15.66 4.82 11.65
C PHE A 102 -14.20 4.43 11.42
N LEU A 103 -13.29 5.12 12.10
CA LEU A 103 -11.86 4.82 12.13
C LEU A 103 -11.39 4.57 13.56
N PRO A 104 -10.48 3.59 13.78
CA PRO A 104 -9.87 3.38 15.08
C PRO A 104 -8.97 4.55 15.47
N ASP A 105 -8.91 4.86 16.75
CA ASP A 105 -7.98 5.83 17.34
C ASP A 105 -7.30 5.22 18.58
N PRO A 106 -5.99 4.94 18.54
CA PRO A 106 -5.04 5.22 17.44
C PRO A 106 -5.25 4.35 16.19
N GLY A 107 -4.97 4.89 15.01
CA GLY A 107 -5.11 4.21 13.73
C GLY A 107 -4.15 4.72 12.68
N TYR A 108 -4.21 4.14 11.48
CA TYR A 108 -3.35 4.54 10.37
C TYR A 108 -3.73 5.93 9.86
N PRO A 109 -2.82 6.93 9.94
CA PRO A 109 -3.18 8.34 9.69
C PRO A 109 -3.69 8.63 8.27
N CYS A 110 -3.23 7.85 7.26
CA CYS A 110 -3.62 8.09 5.87
C CYS A 110 -5.09 7.76 5.58
N ASN A 111 -5.77 6.96 6.42
CA ASN A 111 -7.17 6.62 6.22
C ASN A 111 -8.07 7.87 6.19
N GLU A 112 -7.82 8.84 7.05
CA GLU A 112 -8.56 10.12 7.03
C GLU A 112 -8.34 10.89 5.73
N ALA A 113 -7.11 10.87 5.20
CA ALA A 113 -6.80 11.54 3.95
C ALA A 113 -7.53 10.90 2.75
N PHE A 114 -7.64 9.56 2.72
CA PHE A 114 -8.40 8.85 1.68
C PHE A 114 -9.88 9.18 1.73
N LEU A 115 -10.48 9.23 2.92
CA LEU A 115 -11.88 9.62 3.10
C LEU A 115 -12.13 11.07 2.71
N ALA A 116 -11.24 11.98 3.09
CA ALA A 116 -11.34 13.40 2.74
C ALA A 116 -11.34 13.63 1.22
N GLN A 117 -10.59 12.84 0.45
CA GLN A 117 -10.55 12.94 -1.01
C GLN A 117 -11.91 12.67 -1.67
N VAL A 118 -12.71 11.79 -1.09
CA VAL A 118 -14.07 11.49 -1.59
C VAL A 118 -15.14 12.33 -0.90
N GLY A 119 -14.74 13.19 0.04
CA GLY A 119 -15.65 14.06 0.80
C GLY A 119 -16.41 13.34 1.90
N ALA A 120 -16.00 12.15 2.28
CA ALA A 120 -16.50 11.43 3.44
C ALA A 120 -15.89 12.00 4.73
N LYS A 121 -16.56 11.78 5.86
CA LYS A 121 -16.15 12.24 7.19
C LYS A 121 -15.67 11.05 8.03
N SER A 122 -14.62 11.25 8.80
CA SER A 122 -14.19 10.27 9.78
C SER A 122 -14.87 10.47 11.13
N ALA A 123 -15.37 9.38 11.73
CA ALA A 123 -15.80 9.32 13.12
C ALA A 123 -14.83 8.40 13.87
N ARG A 124 -14.15 8.91 14.89
CA ARG A 124 -13.10 8.16 15.61
C ARG A 124 -13.69 7.29 16.70
N ILE A 125 -13.26 6.03 16.76
CA ILE A 125 -13.55 5.10 17.85
C ILE A 125 -12.27 4.92 18.65
N HIS A 126 -12.28 5.41 19.89
CA HIS A 126 -11.16 5.22 20.80
C HIS A 126 -11.04 3.77 21.23
N LEU A 127 -9.89 3.18 20.97
CA LEU A 127 -9.54 1.85 21.42
C LEU A 127 -9.07 1.89 22.88
N LYS A 128 -9.47 0.89 23.66
CA LYS A 128 -9.04 0.76 25.06
C LYS A 128 -7.79 -0.08 25.16
#